data_ee1819ba646318ee988a78345549e317
#
_entry.id   ee1819ba646318ee988a78345549e317
#
_cell.length_a   1.000
_cell.length_b   1.000
_cell.length_c   1.000
_cell.angle_alpha   90.00
_cell.angle_beta   90.00
_cell.angle_gamma   90.00
#
_symmetry.space_group_name_H-M   'P 1'
#
loop_
_entity.id
_entity.type
_entity.pdbx_description
1 polymer ?
#
loop_
_entity_poly.entity_id
_entity_poly.type
_entity_poly.pdbx_seq_one_letter_code
_entity_poly.pdbx_strand_id
1 'polypeptide(L)'
;MMNTKKLSTFKRLFMLSVVLVLSLASTLTLTACGSKIPENTVFSVDDLAGKSVGVQLGTTGDIYVSDMESDGSGTKVERYNKGNDAIQALKQGKIDAVVIDAQPAKAFVAANNELMILDEEFVTEEYAICLAKNNSSLTEKVNEALNVLIANGTVNTIINNYIGENASKEAYVPTSSGSNGTLTIAVNAYFEPYEYYSNGKVCGIDVDISNAIADYLNMKIDVEDMEFDSIITAVSSGKADFGISGITVTEERLKNIDFSIPYTTSSQVVIVRNNDVKASGSSFADKFKSDFIDDARYQYLLTGLRNTLIIAICAALIGIVIGFLIAIVRSNHDKTGKMKVLNFLCNIYLTVIRGTPTMVQLLIIYYVIFSSVHINKIVVALLAFGINSGAYVAEIFRSG
;
A
#
# COMPACT_ATOMS: atom_id res chain seq x y z
N MET A 1 2.85 2.15 53.79
CA MET A 1 4.05 1.33 53.56
C MET A 1 3.63 0.02 52.89
N MET A 2 3.76 -0.05 51.58
CA MET A 2 3.43 -1.26 50.80
C MET A 2 4.54 -2.28 50.98
N ASN A 3 4.19 -3.47 51.42
CA ASN A 3 5.08 -4.51 51.92
C ASN A 3 6.06 -4.96 50.80
N THR A 4 7.36 -4.69 50.94
CA THR A 4 8.44 -5.00 49.99
C THR A 4 8.47 -6.46 49.54
N LYS A 5 7.98 -7.40 50.36
CA LYS A 5 7.81 -8.82 50.02
C LYS A 5 6.76 -9.05 48.91
N LYS A 6 5.64 -8.31 48.88
CA LYS A 6 4.62 -8.44 47.81
C LYS A 6 5.13 -7.94 46.47
N LEU A 7 5.95 -6.89 46.45
CA LEU A 7 6.55 -6.33 45.25
C LEU A 7 7.59 -7.28 44.63
N SER A 8 8.35 -7.98 45.48
CA SER A 8 9.34 -8.99 45.02
C SER A 8 8.66 -10.24 44.44
N THR A 9 7.55 -10.67 45.03
CA THR A 9 6.76 -11.80 44.52
C THR A 9 6.10 -11.47 43.19
N PHE A 10 5.56 -10.26 43.05
CA PHE A 10 4.97 -9.80 41.78
C PHE A 10 6.02 -9.72 40.63
N LYS A 11 7.21 -9.18 40.90
CA LYS A 11 8.31 -9.18 39.93
C LYS A 11 8.74 -10.58 39.50
N ARG A 12 8.80 -11.53 40.46
CA ARG A 12 9.13 -12.93 40.15
C ARG A 12 8.05 -13.62 39.33
N LEU A 13 6.76 -13.41 39.63
CA LEU A 13 5.64 -13.93 38.84
C LEU A 13 5.62 -13.35 37.43
N PHE A 14 5.87 -12.06 37.29
CA PHE A 14 5.96 -11.38 36.00
C PHE A 14 7.13 -11.90 35.16
N MET A 15 8.32 -12.06 35.75
CA MET A 15 9.46 -12.68 35.05
C MET A 15 9.18 -14.13 34.64
N LEU A 16 8.54 -14.91 35.49
CA LEU A 16 8.15 -16.29 35.17
C LEU A 16 7.12 -16.36 34.03
N SER A 17 6.15 -15.43 34.00
CA SER A 17 5.18 -15.36 32.90
C SER A 17 5.83 -14.95 31.59
N VAL A 18 6.77 -14.02 31.58
CA VAL A 18 7.54 -13.62 30.39
C VAL A 18 8.43 -14.77 29.88
N VAL A 19 9.11 -15.49 30.78
CA VAL A 19 9.90 -16.67 30.40
C VAL A 19 9.02 -17.80 29.87
N LEU A 20 7.83 -18.01 30.46
CA LEU A 20 6.87 -19.01 29.97
C LEU A 20 6.32 -18.64 28.60
N VAL A 21 5.99 -17.37 28.35
CA VAL A 21 5.53 -16.88 27.02
C VAL A 21 6.65 -17.00 26.00
N LEU A 22 7.89 -16.66 26.35
CA LEU A 22 9.05 -16.81 25.45
C LEU A 22 9.36 -18.28 25.17
N SER A 23 9.22 -19.19 26.14
CA SER A 23 9.43 -20.62 25.94
C SER A 23 8.30 -21.25 25.12
N LEU A 24 7.02 -20.83 25.32
CA LEU A 24 5.91 -21.25 24.46
C LEU A 24 6.06 -20.72 23.03
N ALA A 25 6.50 -19.48 22.85
CA ALA A 25 6.78 -18.91 21.52
C ALA A 25 7.92 -19.67 20.82
N SER A 26 8.98 -20.06 21.52
CA SER A 26 10.08 -20.84 20.96
C SER A 26 9.70 -22.29 20.61
N THR A 27 8.78 -22.92 21.35
CA THR A 27 8.29 -24.27 21.01
C THR A 27 7.32 -24.27 19.82
N LEU A 28 6.52 -23.20 19.65
CA LEU A 28 5.65 -23.01 18.49
C LEU A 28 6.44 -22.77 17.18
N THR A 29 7.62 -22.15 17.27
CA THR A 29 8.47 -21.93 16.08
C THR A 29 9.21 -23.20 15.64
N LEU A 30 9.45 -24.17 16.52
CA LEU A 30 10.13 -25.43 16.18
C LEU A 30 9.22 -26.45 15.49
N THR A 31 7.89 -26.35 15.63
CA THR A 31 6.94 -27.22 14.93
C THR A 31 6.51 -26.71 13.55
N ALA A 32 6.82 -25.45 13.20
CA ALA A 32 6.53 -24.87 11.89
C ALA A 32 7.58 -25.22 10.80
N CYS A 33 8.68 -25.89 11.15
CA CYS A 33 9.75 -26.23 10.23
C CYS A 33 9.61 -27.69 9.76
N GLY A 34 8.69 -27.96 8.80
CA GLY A 34 8.61 -29.32 8.27
C GLY A 34 7.54 -29.63 7.22
N SER A 35 6.71 -28.70 6.81
CA SER A 35 5.88 -28.94 5.63
C SER A 35 6.76 -28.80 4.38
N LYS A 36 6.93 -29.92 3.65
CA LYS A 36 7.57 -29.90 2.33
C LYS A 36 6.80 -28.91 1.46
N ILE A 37 7.49 -27.88 0.93
CA ILE A 37 6.88 -26.95 -0.03
C ILE A 37 6.35 -27.79 -1.19
N PRO A 38 5.09 -27.64 -1.61
CA PRO A 38 4.55 -28.41 -2.71
C PRO A 38 5.33 -28.16 -4.00
N GLU A 39 5.52 -29.21 -4.81
CA GLU A 39 6.07 -29.07 -6.14
C GLU A 39 5.12 -28.24 -7.03
N ASN A 40 5.68 -27.53 -8.01
CA ASN A 40 4.89 -26.81 -8.99
C ASN A 40 4.08 -27.82 -9.84
N THR A 41 2.82 -27.47 -10.08
CA THR A 41 1.88 -28.23 -10.92
C THR A 41 1.23 -27.35 -11.99
N VAL A 42 1.74 -26.14 -12.19
CA VAL A 42 1.27 -25.15 -13.19
C VAL A 42 2.39 -24.96 -14.21
N PHE A 43 2.16 -25.37 -15.45
CA PHE A 43 3.15 -25.33 -16.55
C PHE A 43 2.67 -24.52 -17.74
N SER A 44 1.39 -24.12 -17.75
CA SER A 44 0.74 -23.30 -18.77
C SER A 44 -0.31 -22.39 -18.10
N VAL A 45 -0.85 -21.43 -18.82
CA VAL A 45 -1.97 -20.59 -18.36
C VAL A 45 -3.22 -21.42 -18.11
N ASP A 46 -3.47 -22.44 -18.93
CA ASP A 46 -4.62 -23.34 -18.78
C ASP A 46 -4.59 -24.14 -17.47
N ASP A 47 -3.40 -24.41 -16.92
CA ASP A 47 -3.23 -25.13 -15.64
C ASP A 47 -3.65 -24.29 -14.42
N LEU A 48 -3.97 -23.01 -14.58
CA LEU A 48 -4.49 -22.16 -13.50
C LEU A 48 -5.89 -22.60 -13.07
N ALA A 49 -6.62 -23.36 -13.90
CA ALA A 49 -7.91 -23.92 -13.53
C ALA A 49 -7.81 -24.80 -12.28
N GLY A 50 -8.64 -24.53 -11.28
CA GLY A 50 -8.65 -25.25 -9.99
C GLY A 50 -7.51 -24.92 -9.05
N LYS A 51 -6.65 -23.92 -9.35
CA LYS A 51 -5.51 -23.50 -8.52
C LYS A 51 -5.82 -22.27 -7.68
N SER A 52 -5.02 -22.09 -6.62
CA SER A 52 -4.98 -20.85 -5.85
C SER A 52 -3.97 -19.90 -6.48
N VAL A 53 -4.45 -18.78 -7.02
CA VAL A 53 -3.66 -17.81 -7.77
C VAL A 53 -3.57 -16.49 -7.01
N GLY A 54 -2.35 -16.05 -6.69
CA GLY A 54 -2.08 -14.79 -6.03
C GLY A 54 -2.05 -13.64 -7.02
N VAL A 55 -2.67 -12.53 -6.65
CA VAL A 55 -2.69 -11.29 -7.42
C VAL A 55 -2.52 -10.08 -6.51
N GLN A 56 -2.07 -8.95 -7.04
CA GLN A 56 -2.16 -7.70 -6.30
C GLN A 56 -3.55 -7.10 -6.48
N LEU A 57 -4.16 -6.68 -5.35
CA LEU A 57 -5.53 -6.14 -5.30
C LEU A 57 -5.72 -4.96 -6.27
N GLY A 58 -6.75 -5.03 -7.09
CA GLY A 58 -7.17 -3.96 -8.00
C GLY A 58 -6.35 -3.84 -9.29
N THR A 59 -5.33 -4.69 -9.51
CA THR A 59 -4.56 -4.75 -10.76
C THR A 59 -5.35 -5.47 -11.86
N THR A 60 -4.85 -5.41 -13.10
CA THR A 60 -5.42 -6.21 -14.21
C THR A 60 -5.23 -7.70 -14.01
N GLY A 61 -4.15 -8.13 -13.35
CA GLY A 61 -4.00 -9.52 -12.91
C GLY A 61 -5.13 -9.98 -11.99
N ASP A 62 -5.57 -9.12 -11.05
CA ASP A 62 -6.73 -9.40 -10.20
C ASP A 62 -8.02 -9.50 -11.03
N ILE A 63 -8.23 -8.62 -12.01
CA ILE A 63 -9.42 -8.66 -12.88
C ILE A 63 -9.46 -9.99 -13.64
N TYR A 64 -8.39 -10.34 -14.34
CA TYR A 64 -8.36 -11.56 -15.18
C TYR A 64 -8.51 -12.85 -14.37
N VAL A 65 -7.83 -12.97 -13.23
CA VAL A 65 -7.96 -14.17 -12.40
C VAL A 65 -9.33 -14.23 -11.72
N SER A 66 -9.94 -13.07 -11.42
CA SER A 66 -11.33 -13.01 -10.92
C SER A 66 -12.35 -13.45 -11.96
N ASP A 67 -12.12 -13.16 -13.24
CA ASP A 67 -12.94 -13.65 -14.32
C ASP A 67 -12.84 -15.18 -14.42
N MET A 68 -11.64 -15.75 -14.27
CA MET A 68 -11.43 -17.21 -14.20
C MET A 68 -12.12 -17.85 -12.97
N GLU A 69 -12.15 -17.17 -11.83
CA GLU A 69 -12.88 -17.64 -10.64
C GLU A 69 -14.39 -17.66 -10.92
N SER A 70 -14.89 -16.67 -11.67
CA SER A 70 -16.31 -16.50 -11.97
C SER A 70 -16.83 -17.42 -13.06
N ASP A 71 -15.96 -17.91 -13.96
CA ASP A 71 -16.36 -18.77 -15.08
C ASP A 71 -16.57 -20.25 -14.70
N GLY A 72 -16.31 -20.58 -13.43
CA GLY A 72 -16.50 -21.93 -12.89
C GLY A 72 -15.32 -22.86 -13.13
N SER A 73 -14.15 -22.36 -13.53
CA SER A 73 -12.91 -23.12 -13.68
C SER A 73 -12.42 -23.76 -12.36
N GLY A 74 -12.94 -23.29 -11.22
CA GLY A 74 -12.53 -23.70 -9.88
C GLY A 74 -11.28 -22.98 -9.39
N THR A 75 -10.75 -22.02 -10.16
CA THR A 75 -9.66 -21.13 -9.75
C THR A 75 -10.07 -20.33 -8.52
N LYS A 76 -9.13 -20.11 -7.60
CA LYS A 76 -9.34 -19.28 -6.41
C LYS A 76 -8.40 -18.08 -6.46
N VAL A 77 -8.96 -16.89 -6.34
CA VAL A 77 -8.20 -15.64 -6.29
C VAL A 77 -7.76 -15.35 -4.86
N GLU A 78 -6.46 -15.25 -4.64
CA GLU A 78 -5.88 -14.81 -3.37
C GLU A 78 -5.29 -13.42 -3.54
N ARG A 79 -5.94 -12.41 -2.95
CA ARG A 79 -5.59 -10.99 -3.11
C ARG A 79 -4.62 -10.52 -2.06
N TYR A 80 -3.56 -9.84 -2.51
CA TYR A 80 -2.53 -9.25 -1.67
C TYR A 80 -2.43 -7.75 -1.96
N ASN A 81 -2.09 -6.95 -0.94
CA ASN A 81 -1.89 -5.52 -1.15
C ASN A 81 -0.65 -5.22 -1.99
N LYS A 82 0.35 -6.12 -1.96
CA LYS A 82 1.61 -5.96 -2.69
C LYS A 82 1.98 -7.24 -3.41
N GLY A 83 2.55 -7.12 -4.61
CA GLY A 83 3.05 -8.26 -5.36
C GLY A 83 4.06 -9.10 -4.58
N ASN A 84 4.94 -8.47 -3.78
CA ASN A 84 5.89 -9.18 -2.93
C ASN A 84 5.23 -10.12 -1.91
N ASP A 85 4.07 -9.77 -1.37
CA ASP A 85 3.35 -10.62 -0.41
C ASP A 85 2.79 -11.87 -1.11
N ALA A 86 2.31 -11.74 -2.36
CA ALA A 86 1.92 -12.87 -3.20
C ALA A 86 3.12 -13.78 -3.50
N ILE A 87 4.28 -13.21 -3.83
CA ILE A 87 5.54 -13.95 -4.04
C ILE A 87 5.94 -14.73 -2.78
N GLN A 88 5.85 -14.13 -1.60
CA GLN A 88 6.13 -14.83 -0.34
C GLN A 88 5.14 -15.98 -0.09
N ALA A 89 3.86 -15.80 -0.40
CA ALA A 89 2.85 -16.85 -0.29
C ALA A 89 3.13 -18.01 -1.26
N LEU A 90 3.55 -17.71 -2.50
CA LEU A 90 3.97 -18.69 -3.50
C LEU A 90 5.18 -19.52 -3.01
N LYS A 91 6.22 -18.86 -2.51
CA LYS A 91 7.42 -19.50 -1.94
C LYS A 91 7.09 -20.40 -0.75
N GLN A 92 6.09 -20.03 0.04
CA GLN A 92 5.62 -20.80 1.19
C GLN A 92 4.66 -21.95 0.81
N GLY A 93 4.29 -22.08 -0.47
CA GLY A 93 3.35 -23.10 -0.95
C GLY A 93 1.91 -22.87 -0.49
N LYS A 94 1.54 -21.62 -0.14
CA LYS A 94 0.17 -21.25 0.22
C LYS A 94 -0.72 -21.03 -0.99
N ILE A 95 -0.10 -20.67 -2.11
CA ILE A 95 -0.72 -20.51 -3.43
C ILE A 95 0.10 -21.25 -4.47
N ASP A 96 -0.49 -21.49 -5.63
CA ASP A 96 0.11 -22.30 -6.70
C ASP A 96 0.86 -21.45 -7.73
N ALA A 97 0.36 -20.26 -8.02
CA ALA A 97 0.91 -19.32 -8.99
C ALA A 97 0.67 -17.85 -8.57
N VAL A 98 1.40 -16.93 -9.21
CA VAL A 98 1.15 -15.48 -9.13
C VAL A 98 0.99 -14.93 -10.53
N VAL A 99 -0.07 -14.15 -10.78
CA VAL A 99 -0.26 -13.39 -12.02
C VAL A 99 0.11 -11.94 -11.74
N ILE A 100 1.05 -11.42 -12.53
CA ILE A 100 1.60 -10.06 -12.37
C ILE A 100 2.24 -9.61 -13.69
N ASP A 101 2.51 -8.32 -13.81
CA ASP A 101 3.16 -7.73 -14.97
C ASP A 101 4.60 -8.25 -15.21
N ALA A 102 4.97 -8.37 -16.48
CA ALA A 102 6.19 -9.04 -16.91
C ALA A 102 7.48 -8.42 -16.34
N GLN A 103 7.58 -7.10 -16.22
CA GLN A 103 8.81 -6.48 -15.73
C GLN A 103 8.99 -6.66 -14.21
N PRO A 104 7.99 -6.39 -13.36
CA PRO A 104 8.03 -6.78 -11.94
C PRO A 104 8.26 -8.28 -11.74
N ALA A 105 7.66 -9.14 -12.57
CA ALA A 105 7.89 -10.59 -12.52
C ALA A 105 9.38 -10.92 -12.72
N LYS A 106 10.04 -10.31 -13.72
CA LYS A 106 11.48 -10.48 -13.97
C LYS A 106 12.31 -10.02 -12.75
N ALA A 107 11.96 -8.90 -12.12
CA ALA A 107 12.65 -8.43 -10.93
C ALA A 107 12.50 -9.43 -9.76
N PHE A 108 11.29 -9.96 -9.54
CA PHE A 108 11.06 -10.97 -8.51
C PHE A 108 11.82 -12.27 -8.76
N VAL A 109 11.82 -12.78 -9.98
CA VAL A 109 12.51 -14.03 -10.32
C VAL A 109 14.03 -13.85 -10.28
N ALA A 110 14.56 -12.70 -10.70
CA ALA A 110 15.97 -12.40 -10.57
C ALA A 110 16.47 -12.40 -9.11
N ALA A 111 15.60 -11.98 -8.18
CA ALA A 111 15.89 -12.00 -6.74
C ALA A 111 15.60 -13.35 -6.06
N ASN A 112 14.89 -14.28 -6.73
CA ASN A 112 14.42 -15.54 -6.16
C ASN A 112 14.60 -16.69 -7.17
N ASN A 113 15.75 -17.35 -7.17
CA ASN A 113 16.10 -18.42 -8.12
C ASN A 113 15.19 -19.65 -8.03
N GLU A 114 14.45 -19.82 -6.93
CA GLU A 114 13.44 -20.87 -6.73
C GLU A 114 12.11 -20.58 -7.43
N LEU A 115 12.02 -19.46 -8.15
CA LEU A 115 10.85 -19.08 -8.94
C LEU A 115 11.21 -19.01 -10.42
N MET A 116 10.21 -19.16 -11.27
CA MET A 116 10.33 -18.99 -12.72
C MET A 116 9.07 -18.33 -13.28
N ILE A 117 9.22 -17.67 -14.43
CA ILE A 117 8.10 -17.17 -15.22
C ILE A 117 7.79 -18.23 -16.26
N LEU A 118 6.50 -18.49 -16.52
CA LEU A 118 6.10 -19.32 -17.67
C LEU A 118 6.38 -18.57 -18.96
N ASP A 119 6.76 -19.29 -20.00
CA ASP A 119 7.09 -18.71 -21.31
C ASP A 119 5.86 -18.12 -22.03
N GLU A 120 4.66 -18.46 -21.59
CA GLU A 120 3.41 -18.02 -22.15
C GLU A 120 2.98 -16.68 -21.50
N GLU A 121 2.75 -15.65 -22.34
CA GLU A 121 2.17 -14.38 -21.90
C GLU A 121 0.66 -14.52 -21.76
N PHE A 122 0.11 -13.96 -20.67
CA PHE A 122 -1.32 -14.04 -20.36
C PHE A 122 -2.12 -13.04 -21.22
N VAL A 123 -1.68 -11.77 -21.25
CA VAL A 123 -2.32 -10.69 -22.04
C VAL A 123 -1.35 -9.53 -22.21
N THR A 124 -1.48 -8.78 -23.31
CA THR A 124 -0.75 -7.53 -23.54
C THR A 124 -1.60 -6.33 -23.15
N GLU A 125 -1.01 -5.33 -22.51
CA GLU A 125 -1.66 -4.17 -21.92
C GLU A 125 -0.97 -2.86 -22.31
N GLU A 126 -1.75 -1.77 -22.32
CA GLU A 126 -1.25 -0.42 -22.53
C GLU A 126 -1.27 0.35 -21.19
N TYR A 127 -0.13 0.90 -20.78
CA TYR A 127 -0.04 1.74 -19.61
C TYR A 127 -0.24 3.20 -19.95
N ALA A 128 -1.12 3.85 -19.19
CA ALA A 128 -1.44 5.27 -19.35
C ALA A 128 -1.56 5.96 -17.98
N ILE A 129 -1.44 7.27 -17.99
CA ILE A 129 -1.63 8.12 -16.83
C ILE A 129 -3.11 8.30 -16.59
N CYS A 130 -3.59 8.04 -15.37
CA CYS A 130 -4.99 8.29 -15.01
C CYS A 130 -5.18 9.71 -14.45
N LEU A 131 -6.24 10.39 -14.92
CA LEU A 131 -6.56 11.78 -14.59
C LEU A 131 -8.04 11.93 -14.20
N ALA A 132 -8.35 12.95 -13.40
CA ALA A 132 -9.73 13.22 -13.00
C ALA A 132 -10.59 13.69 -14.17
N LYS A 133 -11.78 13.12 -14.33
CA LYS A 133 -12.75 13.47 -15.40
C LYS A 133 -13.12 14.96 -15.45
N ASN A 134 -13.07 15.64 -14.33
CA ASN A 134 -13.39 17.06 -14.23
C ASN A 134 -12.20 17.98 -14.52
N ASN A 135 -11.04 17.43 -14.93
CA ASN A 135 -9.82 18.19 -15.20
C ASN A 135 -9.29 17.94 -16.63
N SER A 136 -10.16 18.13 -17.63
CA SER A 136 -9.81 17.95 -19.04
C SER A 136 -8.63 18.83 -19.49
N SER A 137 -8.48 20.02 -18.90
CA SER A 137 -7.35 20.92 -19.18
C SER A 137 -6.00 20.30 -18.80
N LEU A 138 -5.93 19.57 -17.68
CA LEU A 138 -4.69 18.85 -17.32
C LEU A 138 -4.47 17.65 -18.23
N THR A 139 -5.54 16.92 -18.58
CA THR A 139 -5.46 15.77 -19.52
C THR A 139 -4.91 16.22 -20.87
N GLU A 140 -5.36 17.34 -21.41
CA GLU A 140 -4.84 17.91 -22.66
C GLU A 140 -3.36 18.27 -22.56
N LYS A 141 -2.94 18.94 -21.48
CA LYS A 141 -1.53 19.30 -21.24
C LYS A 141 -0.61 18.10 -21.08
N VAL A 142 -1.07 17.08 -20.34
CA VAL A 142 -0.30 15.81 -20.16
C VAL A 142 -0.18 15.10 -21.50
N ASN A 143 -1.24 15.03 -22.31
CA ASN A 143 -1.19 14.44 -23.64
C ASN A 143 -0.28 15.20 -24.59
N GLU A 144 -0.30 16.54 -24.54
CA GLU A 144 0.61 17.37 -25.34
C GLU A 144 2.07 17.10 -24.94
N ALA A 145 2.37 17.07 -23.66
CA ALA A 145 3.69 16.73 -23.14
C ALA A 145 4.13 15.33 -23.59
N LEU A 146 3.29 14.31 -23.41
CA LEU A 146 3.59 12.93 -23.80
C LEU A 146 3.84 12.81 -25.30
N ASN A 147 3.02 13.45 -26.14
CA ASN A 147 3.23 13.44 -27.59
C ASN A 147 4.62 13.97 -27.97
N VAL A 148 5.05 15.06 -27.35
CA VAL A 148 6.40 15.64 -27.60
C VAL A 148 7.48 14.71 -27.08
N LEU A 149 7.34 14.18 -25.85
CA LEU A 149 8.34 13.33 -25.20
C LEU A 149 8.48 11.95 -25.85
N ILE A 150 7.40 11.42 -26.42
CA ILE A 150 7.43 10.19 -27.23
C ILE A 150 8.10 10.47 -28.58
N ALA A 151 7.69 11.53 -29.26
CA ALA A 151 8.19 11.87 -30.59
C ALA A 151 9.69 12.21 -30.59
N ASN A 152 10.20 12.85 -29.54
CA ASN A 152 11.62 13.19 -29.42
C ASN A 152 12.48 12.06 -28.79
N GLY A 153 11.87 10.93 -28.42
CA GLY A 153 12.54 9.75 -27.89
C GLY A 153 12.85 9.80 -26.38
N THR A 154 12.43 10.84 -25.65
CA THR A 154 12.69 10.97 -24.21
C THR A 154 12.06 9.80 -23.42
N VAL A 155 10.80 9.45 -23.70
CA VAL A 155 10.12 8.32 -23.05
C VAL A 155 10.87 7.01 -23.27
N ASN A 156 11.27 6.73 -24.52
CA ASN A 156 12.06 5.53 -24.85
C ASN A 156 13.41 5.53 -24.13
N THR A 157 14.08 6.67 -24.04
CA THR A 157 15.36 6.79 -23.32
C THR A 157 15.18 6.48 -21.84
N ILE A 158 14.14 7.02 -21.21
CA ILE A 158 13.81 6.73 -19.80
C ILE A 158 13.57 5.22 -19.62
N ILE A 159 12.70 4.62 -20.44
CA ILE A 159 12.40 3.18 -20.35
C ILE A 159 13.67 2.33 -20.49
N ASN A 160 14.51 2.63 -21.50
CA ASN A 160 15.75 1.89 -21.75
C ASN A 160 16.80 2.05 -20.65
N ASN A 161 16.74 3.11 -19.85
CA ASN A 161 17.60 3.26 -18.66
C ASN A 161 17.26 2.24 -17.57
N TYR A 162 16.05 1.69 -17.55
CA TYR A 162 15.61 0.75 -16.53
C TYR A 162 15.38 -0.68 -17.04
N ILE A 163 15.05 -0.84 -18.34
CA ILE A 163 14.70 -2.13 -18.93
C ILE A 163 15.71 -2.49 -20.02
N GLY A 164 16.20 -3.74 -20.01
CA GLY A 164 17.13 -4.29 -20.98
C GLY A 164 18.49 -4.65 -20.39
N GLU A 165 19.32 -5.34 -21.19
CA GLU A 165 20.63 -5.85 -20.76
C GLU A 165 21.62 -4.73 -20.35
N ASN A 166 21.46 -3.54 -20.90
CA ASN A 166 22.34 -2.38 -20.66
C ASN A 166 21.68 -1.30 -19.80
N ALA A 167 20.68 -1.66 -18.99
CA ALA A 167 19.99 -0.73 -18.13
C ALA A 167 20.94 -0.08 -17.11
N SER A 168 21.17 1.24 -17.24
CA SER A 168 22.08 2.01 -16.37
C SER A 168 21.45 2.36 -15.03
N LYS A 169 20.11 2.33 -14.95
CA LYS A 169 19.29 2.85 -13.82
C LYS A 169 19.58 4.34 -13.52
N GLU A 170 20.04 5.09 -14.51
CA GLU A 170 20.21 6.54 -14.39
C GLU A 170 18.86 7.24 -14.43
N ALA A 171 18.51 7.91 -13.35
CA ALA A 171 17.27 8.65 -13.25
C ALA A 171 17.28 9.90 -14.14
N TYR A 172 16.11 10.26 -14.65
CA TYR A 172 15.91 11.54 -15.34
C TYR A 172 16.23 12.70 -14.38
N VAL A 173 17.00 13.68 -14.85
CA VAL A 173 17.38 14.85 -14.06
C VAL A 173 16.46 16.01 -14.41
N PRO A 174 15.52 16.41 -13.52
CA PRO A 174 14.63 17.54 -13.77
C PRO A 174 15.39 18.85 -13.94
N THR A 175 14.96 19.66 -14.92
CA THR A 175 15.55 20.96 -15.23
C THR A 175 14.62 22.12 -14.92
N SER A 176 13.34 21.88 -14.69
CA SER A 176 12.32 22.87 -14.43
C SER A 176 12.58 23.69 -13.17
N SER A 177 12.35 25.01 -13.27
CA SER A 177 12.33 25.90 -12.11
C SER A 177 11.08 25.67 -11.23
N GLY A 178 10.01 25.10 -11.78
CA GLY A 178 8.72 24.91 -11.11
C GLY A 178 7.92 26.21 -10.95
N SER A 179 8.13 27.18 -11.84
CA SER A 179 7.42 28.48 -11.74
C SER A 179 5.92 28.37 -11.93
N ASN A 180 5.45 27.28 -12.57
CA ASN A 180 4.02 27.04 -12.78
C ASN A 180 3.37 26.18 -11.69
N GLY A 181 4.12 25.85 -10.61
CA GLY A 181 3.61 25.10 -9.47
C GLY A 181 4.14 23.67 -9.37
N THR A 182 3.41 22.85 -8.63
CA THR A 182 3.78 21.44 -8.35
C THR A 182 2.60 20.54 -8.71
N LEU A 183 2.88 19.41 -9.36
CA LEU A 183 1.93 18.33 -9.60
C LEU A 183 2.10 17.27 -8.52
N THR A 184 1.05 16.93 -7.84
CA THR A 184 1.01 15.79 -6.93
C THR A 184 0.71 14.53 -7.72
N ILE A 185 1.61 13.58 -7.73
CA ILE A 185 1.44 12.31 -8.44
C ILE A 185 1.20 11.16 -7.47
N ALA A 186 0.24 10.29 -7.78
CA ALA A 186 -0.06 9.08 -7.01
C ALA A 186 0.62 7.87 -7.65
N VAL A 187 1.38 7.11 -6.86
CA VAL A 187 2.10 5.90 -7.27
C VAL A 187 1.96 4.80 -6.23
N ASN A 188 2.25 3.54 -6.61
CA ASN A 188 2.44 2.42 -5.68
C ASN A 188 3.89 1.93 -5.75
N ALA A 189 4.76 2.44 -4.88
CA ALA A 189 6.22 2.32 -4.96
C ALA A 189 6.78 0.94 -4.60
N TYR A 190 6.14 -0.13 -5.11
CA TYR A 190 6.54 -1.54 -4.93
C TYR A 190 6.52 -2.32 -6.26
N PHE A 191 6.72 -1.61 -7.38
CA PHE A 191 6.52 -2.12 -8.73
C PHE A 191 7.75 -1.87 -9.61
N GLU A 192 8.93 -2.39 -9.19
CA GLU A 192 10.18 -2.25 -9.95
C GLU A 192 10.06 -2.89 -11.35
N PRO A 193 10.48 -2.20 -12.42
CA PRO A 193 11.30 -0.96 -12.47
C PRO A 193 10.47 0.33 -12.66
N TYR A 194 9.15 0.28 -12.61
CA TYR A 194 8.29 1.45 -12.87
C TYR A 194 8.32 2.46 -11.72
N GLU A 195 8.03 2.02 -10.49
CA GLU A 195 8.17 2.82 -9.29
C GLU A 195 8.57 1.97 -8.08
N TYR A 196 9.64 2.36 -7.42
CA TYR A 196 10.19 1.62 -6.28
C TYR A 196 11.03 2.53 -5.37
N TYR A 197 11.28 2.07 -4.17
CA TYR A 197 12.14 2.79 -3.25
C TYR A 197 13.62 2.46 -3.50
N SER A 198 14.44 3.51 -3.70
CA SER A 198 15.90 3.43 -3.65
C SER A 198 16.44 4.54 -2.77
N ASN A 199 17.30 4.18 -1.81
CA ASN A 199 17.90 5.14 -0.85
C ASN A 199 16.87 6.05 -0.16
N GLY A 200 15.68 5.50 0.17
CA GLY A 200 14.60 6.21 0.86
C GLY A 200 13.79 7.18 -0.01
N LYS A 201 13.99 7.18 -1.32
CA LYS A 201 13.22 7.97 -2.28
C LYS A 201 12.52 7.06 -3.27
N VAL A 202 11.36 7.47 -3.71
CA VAL A 202 10.66 6.81 -4.82
C VAL A 202 11.33 7.20 -6.13
N CYS A 203 11.65 6.23 -6.97
CA CYS A 203 12.29 6.38 -8.28
C CYS A 203 11.74 5.32 -9.24
N GLY A 204 12.12 5.39 -10.51
CA GLY A 204 11.72 4.45 -11.55
C GLY A 204 11.15 5.15 -12.77
N ILE A 205 10.74 4.36 -13.77
CA ILE A 205 10.25 4.82 -15.08
C ILE A 205 9.12 5.84 -14.91
N ASP A 206 8.13 5.53 -14.08
CA ASP A 206 6.92 6.33 -13.93
C ASP A 206 7.21 7.67 -13.24
N VAL A 207 8.12 7.66 -12.29
CA VAL A 207 8.60 8.90 -11.63
C VAL A 207 9.38 9.77 -12.63
N ASP A 208 10.22 9.16 -13.45
CA ASP A 208 11.04 9.87 -14.43
C ASP A 208 10.21 10.43 -15.58
N ILE A 209 9.22 9.69 -16.08
CA ILE A 209 8.24 10.20 -17.06
C ILE A 209 7.45 11.37 -16.45
N SER A 210 7.04 11.27 -15.18
CA SER A 210 6.36 12.36 -14.49
C SER A 210 7.25 13.62 -14.35
N ASN A 211 8.53 13.44 -14.08
CA ASN A 211 9.50 14.55 -14.06
C ASN A 211 9.64 15.19 -15.44
N ALA A 212 9.72 14.40 -16.52
CA ALA A 212 9.82 14.90 -17.88
C ALA A 212 8.55 15.68 -18.29
N ILE A 213 7.37 15.20 -17.92
CA ILE A 213 6.09 15.92 -18.12
C ILE A 213 6.10 17.24 -17.34
N ALA A 214 6.51 17.20 -16.06
CA ALA A 214 6.58 18.40 -15.23
C ALA A 214 7.57 19.42 -15.80
N ASP A 215 8.72 18.99 -16.33
CA ASP A 215 9.67 19.86 -17.00
C ASP A 215 9.06 20.54 -18.23
N TYR A 216 8.35 19.80 -19.07
CA TYR A 216 7.63 20.35 -20.21
C TYR A 216 6.62 21.42 -19.81
N LEU A 217 5.92 21.21 -18.69
CA LEU A 217 4.92 22.14 -18.13
C LEU A 217 5.54 23.25 -17.25
N ASN A 218 6.86 23.27 -17.07
CA ASN A 218 7.58 24.14 -16.13
C ASN A 218 7.04 24.05 -14.70
N MET A 219 6.76 22.82 -14.25
CA MET A 219 6.26 22.46 -12.93
C MET A 219 7.28 21.56 -12.18
N LYS A 220 7.01 21.21 -10.95
CA LYS A 220 7.69 20.18 -10.17
C LYS A 220 6.72 19.04 -9.88
N ILE A 221 7.25 17.90 -9.43
CA ILE A 221 6.40 16.82 -8.90
C ILE A 221 6.55 16.70 -7.38
N ASP A 222 5.46 16.27 -6.74
CA ASP A 222 5.41 15.76 -5.38
C ASP A 222 4.85 14.34 -5.44
N VAL A 223 5.62 13.35 -4.97
CA VAL A 223 5.29 11.92 -5.14
C VAL A 223 4.59 11.42 -3.89
N GLU A 224 3.33 10.99 -4.06
CA GLU A 224 2.51 10.38 -3.01
C GLU A 224 2.41 8.86 -3.21
N ASP A 225 3.16 8.11 -2.38
CA ASP A 225 3.07 6.66 -2.35
C ASP A 225 1.81 6.20 -1.60
N MET A 226 1.07 5.27 -2.21
CA MET A 226 -0.15 4.69 -1.65
C MET A 226 -0.40 3.27 -2.18
N GLU A 227 -1.37 2.55 -1.60
CA GLU A 227 -1.80 1.26 -2.14
C GLU A 227 -2.41 1.44 -3.54
N PHE A 228 -2.17 0.48 -4.44
CA PHE A 228 -2.54 0.58 -5.86
C PHE A 228 -4.05 0.83 -6.07
N ASP A 229 -4.90 0.13 -5.34
CA ASP A 229 -6.36 0.27 -5.39
C ASP A 229 -6.87 1.64 -4.93
N SER A 230 -6.03 2.40 -4.24
CA SER A 230 -6.34 3.75 -3.76
C SER A 230 -6.01 4.88 -4.75
N ILE A 231 -5.20 4.61 -5.80
CA ILE A 231 -4.71 5.62 -6.74
C ILE A 231 -5.88 6.30 -7.47
N ILE A 232 -6.80 5.51 -8.04
CA ILE A 232 -7.96 6.04 -8.76
C ILE A 232 -8.82 6.94 -7.86
N THR A 233 -9.00 6.54 -6.59
CA THR A 233 -9.74 7.32 -5.61
C THR A 233 -9.01 8.63 -5.26
N ALA A 234 -7.69 8.60 -5.14
CA ALA A 234 -6.89 9.79 -4.88
C ALA A 234 -6.99 10.81 -6.02
N VAL A 235 -6.92 10.34 -7.26
CA VAL A 235 -7.05 11.20 -8.45
C VAL A 235 -8.47 11.75 -8.59
N SER A 236 -9.48 10.89 -8.51
CA SER A 236 -10.90 11.32 -8.66
C SER A 236 -11.36 12.28 -7.58
N SER A 237 -10.79 12.19 -6.37
CA SER A 237 -11.07 13.10 -5.26
C SER A 237 -10.24 14.39 -5.26
N GLY A 238 -9.29 14.54 -6.20
CA GLY A 238 -8.38 15.69 -6.27
C GLY A 238 -7.26 15.69 -5.22
N LYS A 239 -6.95 14.54 -4.60
CA LYS A 239 -5.79 14.35 -3.71
C LYS A 239 -4.47 14.25 -4.47
N ALA A 240 -4.53 13.74 -5.68
CA ALA A 240 -3.45 13.76 -6.64
C ALA A 240 -3.94 14.38 -7.95
N ASP A 241 -3.04 15.05 -8.64
CA ASP A 241 -3.35 15.66 -9.95
C ASP A 241 -3.48 14.57 -11.01
N PHE A 242 -2.63 13.54 -10.93
CA PHE A 242 -2.73 12.34 -11.74
C PHE A 242 -2.12 11.11 -11.03
N GLY A 243 -2.47 9.93 -11.52
CA GLY A 243 -1.88 8.66 -11.09
C GLY A 243 -1.08 8.02 -12.22
N ILE A 244 0.12 7.52 -11.89
CA ILE A 244 0.99 6.79 -12.80
C ILE A 244 1.65 5.66 -12.00
N SER A 245 1.37 4.42 -12.38
CA SER A 245 1.80 3.23 -11.64
C SER A 245 1.55 1.97 -12.48
N GLY A 246 2.06 1.94 -13.72
CA GLY A 246 1.77 0.84 -14.63
C GLY A 246 0.25 0.63 -14.81
N ILE A 247 -0.54 1.69 -14.91
CA ILE A 247 -2.01 1.57 -14.89
C ILE A 247 -2.53 1.29 -16.29
N THR A 248 -3.14 0.11 -16.46
CA THR A 248 -3.79 -0.31 -17.69
C THR A 248 -5.11 0.40 -17.91
N VAL A 249 -5.37 0.82 -19.14
CA VAL A 249 -6.66 1.37 -19.57
C VAL A 249 -7.70 0.24 -19.62
N THR A 250 -8.77 0.36 -18.83
CA THR A 250 -9.90 -0.57 -18.87
C THR A 250 -11.24 0.17 -18.91
N GLU A 251 -12.26 -0.46 -19.50
CA GLU A 251 -13.60 0.12 -19.56
C GLU A 251 -14.19 0.41 -18.18
N GLU A 252 -13.85 -0.40 -17.19
CA GLU A 252 -14.30 -0.21 -15.82
C GLU A 252 -13.68 1.03 -15.19
N ARG A 253 -12.37 1.20 -15.34
CA ARG A 253 -11.64 2.37 -14.85
C ARG A 253 -12.10 3.65 -15.54
N LEU A 254 -12.36 3.60 -16.85
CA LEU A 254 -12.89 4.71 -17.66
C LEU A 254 -14.25 5.23 -17.16
N LYS A 255 -15.02 4.48 -16.37
CA LYS A 255 -16.24 4.99 -15.74
C LYS A 255 -15.95 6.09 -14.72
N ASN A 256 -14.81 6.04 -14.06
CA ASN A 256 -14.48 6.88 -12.91
C ASN A 256 -13.38 7.91 -13.19
N ILE A 257 -12.49 7.64 -14.13
CA ILE A 257 -11.32 8.48 -14.49
C ILE A 257 -11.17 8.59 -16.01
N ASP A 258 -10.39 9.56 -16.45
CA ASP A 258 -9.87 9.65 -17.81
C ASP A 258 -8.44 9.14 -17.86
N PHE A 259 -7.95 8.82 -19.06
CA PHE A 259 -6.58 8.39 -19.29
C PHE A 259 -5.89 9.29 -20.30
N SER A 260 -4.58 9.41 -20.16
CA SER A 260 -3.72 9.95 -21.21
C SER A 260 -3.62 8.99 -22.40
N ILE A 261 -2.92 9.41 -23.45
CA ILE A 261 -2.37 8.46 -24.43
C ILE A 261 -1.42 7.49 -23.71
N PRO A 262 -1.31 6.23 -24.18
CA PRO A 262 -0.37 5.26 -23.61
C PRO A 262 1.09 5.74 -23.75
N TYR A 263 1.89 5.51 -22.69
CA TYR A 263 3.32 5.82 -22.73
C TYR A 263 4.19 4.57 -22.94
N THR A 264 3.67 3.37 -22.63
CA THR A 264 4.33 2.09 -22.87
C THR A 264 3.32 0.93 -22.90
N THR A 265 3.82 -0.25 -23.27
CA THR A 265 3.05 -1.51 -23.21
C THR A 265 3.72 -2.49 -22.27
N SER A 266 2.95 -3.38 -21.67
CA SER A 266 3.40 -4.49 -20.85
C SER A 266 2.57 -5.74 -21.16
N SER A 267 2.89 -6.86 -20.51
CA SER A 267 2.08 -8.07 -20.55
C SER A 267 1.94 -8.63 -19.12
N GLN A 268 0.83 -9.34 -18.87
CA GLN A 268 0.67 -10.15 -17.68
C GLN A 268 1.36 -11.50 -17.88
N VAL A 269 2.02 -12.01 -16.86
CA VAL A 269 2.72 -13.30 -16.88
C VAL A 269 2.41 -14.09 -15.61
N VAL A 270 2.72 -15.38 -15.65
CA VAL A 270 2.53 -16.29 -14.53
C VAL A 270 3.86 -16.64 -13.89
N ILE A 271 4.02 -16.38 -12.61
CA ILE A 271 5.17 -16.82 -11.80
C ILE A 271 4.78 -18.09 -11.06
N VAL A 272 5.65 -19.09 -11.13
CA VAL A 272 5.50 -20.38 -10.44
C VAL A 272 6.79 -20.77 -9.71
N ARG A 273 6.71 -21.77 -8.85
CA ARG A 273 7.90 -22.36 -8.22
C ARG A 273 8.71 -23.15 -9.26
N ASN A 274 10.03 -23.02 -9.22
CA ASN A 274 10.94 -23.78 -10.07
C ASN A 274 11.30 -25.12 -9.39
N ASN A 275 10.80 -26.23 -9.93
CA ASN A 275 11.06 -27.57 -9.39
C ASN A 275 12.52 -28.05 -9.55
N ASP A 276 13.26 -27.48 -10.52
CA ASP A 276 14.64 -27.88 -10.82
C ASP A 276 15.64 -27.30 -9.81
N VAL A 277 15.24 -26.24 -9.11
CA VAL A 277 16.08 -25.58 -8.13
C VAL A 277 15.66 -25.99 -6.72
N LYS A 278 16.47 -26.84 -6.08
CA LYS A 278 16.30 -27.06 -4.63
C LYS A 278 16.50 -25.74 -3.92
N ALA A 279 15.51 -25.32 -3.13
CA ALA A 279 15.59 -24.11 -2.33
C ALA A 279 16.95 -24.12 -1.57
N SER A 280 17.86 -23.30 -2.06
CA SER A 280 19.16 -23.09 -1.41
C SER A 280 18.86 -22.38 -0.10
N GLY A 281 18.94 -23.10 1.01
CA GLY A 281 18.70 -22.52 2.32
C GLY A 281 19.69 -21.41 2.58
N SER A 282 19.33 -20.18 2.22
CA SER A 282 20.09 -19.01 2.64
C SER A 282 20.20 -19.03 4.16
N SER A 283 21.40 -18.85 4.68
CA SER A 283 21.65 -18.81 6.12
C SER A 283 20.71 -17.77 6.76
N PHE A 284 20.26 -18.02 8.00
CA PHE A 284 19.50 -17.02 8.76
C PHE A 284 20.22 -15.66 8.78
N ALA A 285 21.55 -15.66 8.83
CA ALA A 285 22.36 -14.45 8.81
C ALA A 285 22.25 -13.71 7.47
N ASP A 286 22.20 -14.42 6.34
CA ASP A 286 22.07 -13.80 5.01
C ASP A 286 20.67 -13.23 4.83
N LYS A 287 19.64 -13.94 5.26
CA LYS A 287 18.25 -13.44 5.26
C LYS A 287 18.10 -12.22 6.16
N PHE A 288 18.64 -12.27 7.38
CA PHE A 288 18.59 -11.13 8.28
C PHE A 288 19.30 -9.91 7.70
N LYS A 289 20.45 -10.13 7.04
CA LYS A 289 21.19 -9.06 6.38
C LYS A 289 20.37 -8.45 5.23
N SER A 290 19.82 -9.27 4.32
CA SER A 290 19.03 -8.80 3.18
C SER A 290 17.73 -8.10 3.61
N ASP A 291 17.07 -8.60 4.66
CA ASP A 291 15.76 -8.11 5.07
C ASP A 291 15.83 -6.86 5.94
N PHE A 292 16.94 -6.64 6.66
CA PHE A 292 17.05 -5.55 7.64
C PHE A 292 18.20 -4.58 7.40
N ILE A 293 19.32 -5.05 6.87
CA ILE A 293 20.56 -4.25 6.80
C ILE A 293 20.75 -3.66 5.41
N ASP A 294 20.61 -4.47 4.36
CA ASP A 294 20.79 -4.01 2.99
C ASP A 294 19.76 -2.91 2.69
N ASP A 295 20.17 -1.90 1.93
CA ASP A 295 19.39 -0.68 1.65
C ASP A 295 18.91 0.07 2.91
N ALA A 296 19.55 -0.17 4.06
CA ALA A 296 19.16 0.41 5.35
C ALA A 296 17.67 0.20 5.72
N ARG A 297 17.11 -0.95 5.36
CA ARG A 297 15.67 -1.27 5.52
C ARG A 297 15.16 -1.17 6.95
N TYR A 298 16.05 -1.36 7.96
CA TYR A 298 15.71 -1.11 9.37
C TYR A 298 15.19 0.31 9.63
N GLN A 299 15.55 1.30 8.79
CA GLN A 299 15.08 2.69 8.95
C GLN A 299 13.57 2.80 8.70
N TYR A 300 13.01 1.98 7.80
CA TYR A 300 11.56 1.93 7.57
C TYR A 300 10.84 1.45 8.82
N LEU A 301 11.36 0.41 9.48
CA LEU A 301 10.80 -0.10 10.74
C LEU A 301 10.86 0.94 11.85
N LEU A 302 12.01 1.63 12.01
CA LEU A 302 12.15 2.68 13.02
C LEU A 302 11.24 3.87 12.74
N THR A 303 11.10 4.27 11.48
CA THR A 303 10.21 5.36 11.07
C THR A 303 8.74 4.96 11.28
N GLY A 304 8.36 3.75 10.90
CA GLY A 304 7.03 3.21 11.16
C GLY A 304 6.70 3.14 12.64
N LEU A 305 7.62 2.63 13.46
CA LEU A 305 7.48 2.59 14.92
C LEU A 305 7.32 4.00 15.52
N ARG A 306 8.17 4.95 15.10
CA ARG A 306 8.08 6.35 15.55
C ARG A 306 6.70 6.93 15.20
N ASN A 307 6.25 6.77 13.98
CA ASN A 307 4.96 7.29 13.51
C ASN A 307 3.80 6.66 14.29
N THR A 308 3.84 5.36 14.52
CA THR A 308 2.84 4.62 15.32
C THR A 308 2.77 5.16 16.75
N LEU A 309 3.92 5.37 17.40
CA LEU A 309 3.97 5.93 18.75
C LEU A 309 3.43 7.36 18.81
N ILE A 310 3.79 8.21 17.85
CA ILE A 310 3.28 9.57 17.75
C ILE A 310 1.75 9.54 17.59
N ILE A 311 1.24 8.76 16.64
CA ILE A 311 -0.21 8.64 16.40
C ILE A 311 -0.92 8.14 17.66
N ALA A 312 -0.44 7.06 18.28
CA ALA A 312 -1.08 6.47 19.45
C ALA A 312 -1.13 7.43 20.64
N ILE A 313 -0.02 8.08 20.97
CA ILE A 313 0.06 9.00 22.11
C ILE A 313 -0.80 10.24 21.87
N CYS A 314 -0.66 10.88 20.72
CA CYS A 314 -1.39 12.11 20.42
C CYS A 314 -2.90 11.83 20.26
N ALA A 315 -3.30 10.74 19.60
CA ALA A 315 -4.70 10.35 19.49
C ALA A 315 -5.32 10.04 20.88
N ALA A 316 -4.57 9.39 21.77
CA ALA A 316 -5.02 9.15 23.14
C ALA A 316 -5.24 10.47 23.91
N LEU A 317 -4.31 11.43 23.80
CA LEU A 317 -4.44 12.74 24.44
C LEU A 317 -5.66 13.51 23.91
N ILE A 318 -5.82 13.56 22.57
CA ILE A 318 -7.00 14.17 21.94
C ILE A 318 -8.28 13.47 22.42
N GLY A 319 -8.28 12.14 22.44
CA GLY A 319 -9.41 11.34 22.90
C GLY A 319 -9.78 11.59 24.36
N ILE A 320 -8.80 11.73 25.26
CA ILE A 320 -9.03 12.08 26.66
C ILE A 320 -9.70 13.46 26.77
N VAL A 321 -9.21 14.46 26.07
CA VAL A 321 -9.78 15.82 26.10
C VAL A 321 -11.21 15.82 25.58
N ILE A 322 -11.45 15.24 24.40
CA ILE A 322 -12.80 15.17 23.82
C ILE A 322 -13.74 14.37 24.71
N GLY A 323 -13.29 13.20 25.16
CA GLY A 323 -14.10 12.30 26.02
C GLY A 323 -14.46 12.94 27.35
N PHE A 324 -13.54 13.65 27.99
CA PHE A 324 -13.78 14.38 29.22
C PHE A 324 -14.82 15.50 29.04
N LEU A 325 -14.70 16.30 27.99
CA LEU A 325 -15.67 17.37 27.68
C LEU A 325 -17.08 16.81 27.44
N ILE A 326 -17.20 15.73 26.68
CA ILE A 326 -18.47 15.05 26.43
C ILE A 326 -19.05 14.48 27.73
N ALA A 327 -18.24 13.85 28.56
CA ALA A 327 -18.67 13.29 29.84
C ALA A 327 -19.22 14.38 30.78
N ILE A 328 -18.57 15.55 30.84
CA ILE A 328 -19.07 16.70 31.64
C ILE A 328 -20.45 17.15 31.12
N VAL A 329 -20.61 17.34 29.81
CA VAL A 329 -21.89 17.78 29.23
C VAL A 329 -23.00 16.81 29.55
N ARG A 330 -22.76 15.51 29.34
CA ARG A 330 -23.76 14.47 29.58
C ARG A 330 -24.08 14.30 31.06
N SER A 331 -23.08 14.26 31.94
CA SER A 331 -23.28 14.18 33.36
C SER A 331 -24.05 15.40 33.94
N ASN A 332 -23.74 16.60 33.43
CA ASN A 332 -24.46 17.81 33.86
C ASN A 332 -25.94 17.79 33.38
N HIS A 333 -26.17 17.33 32.14
CA HIS A 333 -27.53 17.13 31.62
C HIS A 333 -28.31 16.12 32.47
N ASP A 334 -27.71 14.98 32.78
CA ASP A 334 -28.36 13.89 33.56
C ASP A 334 -28.73 14.37 34.97
N LYS A 335 -27.88 15.23 35.59
CA LYS A 335 -28.12 15.77 36.95
C LYS A 335 -29.07 16.96 37.01
N THR A 336 -29.05 17.84 36.03
CA THR A 336 -29.72 19.17 36.11
C THR A 336 -30.80 19.40 35.05
N GLY A 337 -30.89 18.53 34.02
CA GLY A 337 -31.75 18.70 32.86
C GLY A 337 -31.37 19.88 31.96
N LYS A 338 -30.23 20.57 32.24
CA LYS A 338 -29.69 21.65 31.42
C LYS A 338 -28.87 21.13 30.26
N MET A 339 -28.48 22.02 29.33
CA MET A 339 -27.63 21.70 28.16
C MET A 339 -28.25 20.67 27.19
N LYS A 340 -29.56 20.66 27.02
CA LYS A 340 -30.29 19.68 26.18
C LYS A 340 -29.75 19.59 24.74
N VAL A 341 -29.52 20.75 24.10
CA VAL A 341 -29.01 20.81 22.71
C VAL A 341 -27.60 20.21 22.64
N LEU A 342 -26.73 20.57 23.58
CA LEU A 342 -25.35 20.09 23.59
C LEU A 342 -25.29 18.58 23.87
N ASN A 343 -26.13 18.09 24.79
CA ASN A 343 -26.28 16.66 25.05
C ASN A 343 -26.80 15.89 23.83
N PHE A 344 -27.74 16.47 23.07
CA PHE A 344 -28.22 15.89 21.82
C PHE A 344 -27.11 15.77 20.79
N LEU A 345 -26.29 16.81 20.60
CA LEU A 345 -25.12 16.78 19.71
C LEU A 345 -24.08 15.71 20.16
N CYS A 346 -23.81 15.64 21.48
CA CYS A 346 -22.94 14.60 22.00
C CYS A 346 -23.47 13.17 21.72
N ASN A 347 -24.78 12.96 21.81
CA ASN A 347 -25.37 11.66 21.51
C ASN A 347 -25.27 11.33 20.02
N ILE A 348 -25.48 12.29 19.11
CA ILE A 348 -25.26 12.09 17.66
C ILE A 348 -23.81 11.66 17.40
N TYR A 349 -22.85 12.43 17.97
CA TYR A 349 -21.43 12.11 17.83
C TYR A 349 -21.12 10.70 18.30
N LEU A 350 -21.54 10.32 19.49
CA LEU A 350 -21.30 8.98 20.04
C LEU A 350 -21.93 7.87 19.20
N THR A 351 -23.15 8.11 18.70
CA THR A 351 -23.88 7.12 17.88
C THR A 351 -23.17 6.93 16.53
N VAL A 352 -22.78 8.01 15.87
CA VAL A 352 -22.13 7.96 14.55
C VAL A 352 -20.74 7.34 14.68
N ILE A 353 -19.92 7.85 15.59
CA ILE A 353 -18.53 7.39 15.70
C ILE A 353 -18.42 5.93 16.17
N ARG A 354 -19.26 5.50 17.10
CA ARG A 354 -19.25 4.11 17.56
C ARG A 354 -20.01 3.14 16.66
N GLY A 355 -20.92 3.68 15.84
CA GLY A 355 -21.71 2.90 14.87
C GLY A 355 -21.06 2.69 13.52
N THR A 356 -19.93 3.36 13.24
CA THR A 356 -19.20 3.23 11.98
C THR A 356 -17.82 2.60 12.19
N PRO A 357 -17.34 1.71 11.27
CA PRO A 357 -15.98 1.17 11.34
C PRO A 357 -14.93 2.27 11.27
N THR A 358 -13.90 2.20 12.10
CA THR A 358 -12.82 3.22 12.17
C THR A 358 -12.13 3.44 10.83
N MET A 359 -11.96 2.37 10.03
CA MET A 359 -11.37 2.46 8.69
C MET A 359 -12.21 3.33 7.76
N VAL A 360 -13.54 3.15 7.77
CA VAL A 360 -14.47 3.99 6.98
C VAL A 360 -14.40 5.45 7.41
N GLN A 361 -14.33 5.72 8.72
CA GLN A 361 -14.16 7.09 9.23
C GLN A 361 -12.87 7.72 8.71
N LEU A 362 -11.76 6.98 8.73
CA LEU A 362 -10.47 7.46 8.25
C LEU A 362 -10.52 7.80 6.76
N LEU A 363 -11.11 6.94 5.93
CA LEU A 363 -11.29 7.17 4.50
C LEU A 363 -12.16 8.41 4.22
N ILE A 364 -13.29 8.57 4.94
CA ILE A 364 -14.16 9.75 4.80
C ILE A 364 -13.40 11.02 5.20
N ILE A 365 -12.66 11.01 6.30
CA ILE A 365 -11.89 12.16 6.76
C ILE A 365 -10.83 12.53 5.72
N TYR A 366 -10.08 11.55 5.21
CA TYR A 366 -9.00 11.80 4.28
C TYR A 366 -9.48 12.19 2.88
N TYR A 367 -10.40 11.43 2.28
CA TYR A 367 -10.81 11.62 0.88
C TYR A 367 -12.01 12.53 0.66
N VAL A 368 -12.82 12.80 1.71
CA VAL A 368 -14.00 13.66 1.59
C VAL A 368 -13.80 14.97 2.33
N ILE A 369 -13.50 14.93 3.64
CA ILE A 369 -13.40 16.16 4.45
C ILE A 369 -12.16 16.98 4.08
N PHE A 370 -11.02 16.31 3.90
CA PHE A 370 -9.76 16.95 3.52
C PHE A 370 -9.41 16.80 2.02
N SER A 371 -10.39 16.53 1.15
CA SER A 371 -10.17 16.37 -0.29
C SER A 371 -9.42 17.54 -0.93
N SER A 372 -9.79 18.77 -0.59
CA SER A 372 -9.26 20.02 -1.17
C SER A 372 -8.03 20.58 -0.43
N VAL A 373 -7.50 19.86 0.56
CA VAL A 373 -6.39 20.36 1.39
C VAL A 373 -5.23 19.35 1.38
N HIS A 374 -4.04 19.80 1.00
CA HIS A 374 -2.82 19.05 1.16
C HIS A 374 -2.44 19.01 2.65
N ILE A 375 -2.85 17.95 3.34
CA ILE A 375 -2.58 17.74 4.76
C ILE A 375 -1.79 16.47 4.94
N ASN A 376 -0.80 16.49 5.83
CA ASN A 376 0.02 15.32 6.12
C ASN A 376 -0.84 14.15 6.63
N LYS A 377 -0.66 12.96 6.05
CA LYS A 377 -1.40 11.72 6.38
C LYS A 377 -1.38 11.40 7.89
N ILE A 378 -0.26 11.69 8.58
CA ILE A 378 -0.12 11.48 10.03
C ILE A 378 -1.09 12.40 10.79
N VAL A 379 -1.26 13.66 10.36
CA VAL A 379 -2.18 14.60 11.01
C VAL A 379 -3.63 14.14 10.85
N VAL A 380 -3.99 13.64 9.66
CA VAL A 380 -5.33 13.06 9.43
C VAL A 380 -5.56 11.85 10.33
N ALA A 381 -4.57 10.96 10.43
CA ALA A 381 -4.64 9.81 11.33
C ALA A 381 -4.80 10.22 12.80
N LEU A 382 -4.05 11.23 13.26
CA LEU A 382 -4.16 11.78 14.62
C LEU A 382 -5.59 12.27 14.91
N LEU A 383 -6.18 13.02 13.97
CA LEU A 383 -7.54 13.54 14.12
C LEU A 383 -8.56 12.41 14.10
N ALA A 384 -8.48 11.50 13.14
CA ALA A 384 -9.42 10.38 13.01
C ALA A 384 -9.41 9.46 14.24
N PHE A 385 -8.22 9.00 14.66
CA PHE A 385 -8.08 8.14 15.83
C PHE A 385 -8.38 8.89 17.13
N GLY A 386 -8.06 10.20 17.23
CA GLY A 386 -8.39 11.03 18.39
C GLY A 386 -9.90 11.21 18.54
N ILE A 387 -10.60 11.49 17.44
CA ILE A 387 -12.07 11.58 17.41
C ILE A 387 -12.69 10.23 17.80
N ASN A 388 -12.21 9.14 17.20
CA ASN A 388 -12.69 7.81 17.54
C ASN A 388 -12.47 7.46 19.02
N SER A 389 -11.25 7.66 19.53
CA SER A 389 -10.89 7.43 20.94
C SER A 389 -11.75 8.24 21.90
N GLY A 390 -12.06 9.50 21.55
CA GLY A 390 -12.90 10.38 22.37
C GLY A 390 -14.29 9.82 22.67
N ALA A 391 -14.87 9.10 21.70
CA ALA A 391 -16.19 8.49 21.89
C ALA A 391 -16.16 7.34 22.91
N TYR A 392 -15.09 6.53 22.92
CA TYR A 392 -14.93 5.46 23.93
C TYR A 392 -14.56 6.01 25.30
N VAL A 393 -13.65 6.99 25.36
CA VAL A 393 -13.22 7.65 26.60
C VAL A 393 -14.40 8.36 27.29
N ALA A 394 -15.31 8.97 26.52
CA ALA A 394 -16.51 9.60 27.06
C ALA A 394 -17.40 8.64 27.86
N GLU A 395 -17.55 7.41 27.37
CA GLU A 395 -18.32 6.38 28.09
C GLU A 395 -17.58 5.87 29.33
N ILE A 396 -16.24 5.72 29.26
CA ILE A 396 -15.43 5.32 30.42
C ILE A 396 -15.57 6.35 31.55
N PHE A 397 -15.42 7.63 31.24
CA PHE A 397 -15.59 8.70 32.24
C PHE A 397 -17.03 8.83 32.78
N ARG A 398 -18.03 8.44 31.98
CA ARG A 398 -19.42 8.44 32.45
C ARG A 398 -19.75 7.27 33.35
N SER A 399 -19.09 6.13 33.14
CA SER A 399 -19.34 4.91 33.91
C SER A 399 -18.59 4.84 35.24
N GLY A 400 -17.55 5.65 35.44
CA GLY A 400 -16.79 5.80 36.70
C GLY A 400 -17.21 7.00 37.48
#